data_0cce187930e0d23cabcd87be1ea8c708
#
_entry.id   0cce187930e0d23cabcd87be1ea8c708
#
_cell.length_a   1.000
_cell.length_b   1.000
_cell.length_c   1.000
_cell.angle_alpha   90.00
_cell.angle_beta   90.00
_cell.angle_gamma   90.00
#
_symmetry.space_group_name_H-M   'P 1'
#
loop_
_entity.id
_entity.type
_entity.pdbx_description
1 polymer ?
#
loop_
_entity_poly.entity_id
_entity_poly.type
_entity_poly.pdbx_seq_one_letter_code
_entity_poly.pdbx_strand_id
1 'polypeptide(L)'
;MQNRQIIEPKRSIDVIHETDVLVVGSGPGGLSAAIASARCGVKTTLLERFGCFGGNITVVGVEGFAWYRHEKTVEAGGIGREFEELAKEMGAAVPESQSLSYELDSEGFKLVADKLVMDSGIHPMLHRSFSMP
;
A
#
# COMPACT_ATOMS: atom_id res chain seq x y z
N MET A 1 -27.29 -22.38 23.49
CA MET A 1 -26.25 -22.91 22.60
C MET A 1 -25.04 -23.24 23.43
N GLN A 2 -24.56 -24.49 23.42
CA GLN A 2 -23.32 -24.87 24.10
C GLN A 2 -22.14 -24.25 23.32
N ASN A 3 -21.30 -23.46 24.00
CA ASN A 3 -20.04 -22.96 23.44
C ASN A 3 -19.12 -24.16 23.17
N ARG A 4 -19.00 -24.55 21.90
CA ARG A 4 -18.00 -25.55 21.46
C ARG A 4 -16.66 -24.82 21.37
N GLN A 5 -15.69 -25.29 22.14
CA GLN A 5 -14.29 -24.81 22.12
C GLN A 5 -13.41 -25.86 21.46
N ILE A 6 -12.47 -25.39 20.67
CA ILE A 6 -11.36 -26.19 20.13
C ILE A 6 -10.10 -25.69 20.80
N ILE A 7 -9.36 -26.59 21.42
CA ILE A 7 -8.08 -26.27 22.07
C ILE A 7 -6.97 -26.63 21.09
N GLU A 8 -6.22 -25.63 20.64
CA GLU A 8 -4.97 -25.86 19.91
C GLU A 8 -3.84 -26.25 20.88
N PRO A 9 -3.05 -27.29 20.53
CA PRO A 9 -1.86 -27.62 21.33
C PRO A 9 -0.81 -26.51 21.21
N LYS A 10 -0.04 -26.30 22.28
CA LYS A 10 1.12 -25.39 22.26
C LYS A 10 2.10 -25.83 21.18
N ARG A 11 2.54 -24.88 20.37
CA ARG A 11 3.57 -25.08 19.35
C ARG A 11 4.65 -24.01 19.45
N SER A 12 5.87 -24.36 19.11
CA SER A 12 6.96 -23.39 18.90
C SER A 12 6.96 -22.97 17.44
N ILE A 13 7.10 -21.68 17.21
CA ILE A 13 7.15 -21.08 15.86
C ILE A 13 8.45 -20.28 15.80
N ASP A 14 9.21 -20.49 14.74
CA ASP A 14 10.46 -19.75 14.53
C ASP A 14 10.18 -18.29 14.19
N VAL A 15 10.97 -17.39 14.77
CA VAL A 15 10.99 -15.98 14.38
C VAL A 15 11.84 -15.86 13.13
N ILE A 16 11.20 -15.54 12.00
CA ILE A 16 11.87 -15.44 10.69
C ILE A 16 12.27 -14.02 10.33
N HIS A 17 11.72 -13.01 11.00
CA HIS A 17 12.02 -11.62 10.75
C HIS A 17 11.65 -10.75 11.95
N GLU A 18 12.45 -9.70 12.18
CA GLU A 18 12.22 -8.68 13.21
C GLU A 18 12.30 -7.28 12.59
N THR A 19 11.40 -6.40 13.00
CA THR A 19 11.28 -5.05 12.49
C THR A 19 10.78 -4.10 13.60
N ASP A 20 11.09 -2.82 13.50
CA ASP A 20 10.59 -1.82 14.47
C ASP A 20 9.13 -1.47 14.18
N VAL A 21 8.77 -1.41 12.90
CA VAL A 21 7.41 -1.12 12.45
C VAL A 21 6.98 -2.16 11.42
N LEU A 22 5.89 -2.83 11.70
CA LEU A 22 5.22 -3.74 10.78
C LEU A 22 3.94 -3.09 10.26
N VAL A 23 3.88 -2.84 8.96
CA VAL A 23 2.67 -2.41 8.27
C VAL A 23 2.01 -3.61 7.59
N VAL A 24 0.75 -3.85 7.87
CA VAL A 24 -0.01 -4.98 7.32
C VAL A 24 -1.02 -4.50 6.30
N GLY A 25 -0.82 -4.90 5.06
CA GLY A 25 -1.60 -4.49 3.90
C GLY A 25 -1.02 -3.28 3.18
N SER A 26 -0.95 -3.35 1.86
CA SER A 26 -0.35 -2.35 0.97
C SER A 26 -1.39 -1.54 0.18
N GLY A 27 -2.60 -1.38 0.69
CA GLY A 27 -3.53 -0.40 0.14
C GLY A 27 -2.99 1.03 0.32
N PRO A 28 -3.65 2.07 -0.22
CA PRO A 28 -3.15 3.45 -0.18
C PRO A 28 -2.71 3.93 1.20
N GLY A 29 -3.47 3.61 2.24
CA GLY A 29 -3.12 3.94 3.62
C GLY A 29 -1.88 3.19 4.13
N GLY A 30 -1.77 1.89 3.82
CA GLY A 30 -0.62 1.07 4.22
C GLY A 30 0.66 1.47 3.50
N LEU A 31 0.60 1.73 2.20
CA LEU A 31 1.73 2.27 1.44
C LEU A 31 2.22 3.59 2.03
N SER A 32 1.30 4.52 2.28
CA SER A 32 1.67 5.82 2.86
C SER A 32 2.27 5.68 4.26
N ALA A 33 1.72 4.80 5.09
CA ALA A 33 2.24 4.54 6.43
C ALA A 33 3.64 3.93 6.40
N ALA A 34 3.86 2.92 5.55
CA ALA A 34 5.16 2.26 5.42
C ALA A 34 6.23 3.22 4.90
N ILE A 35 5.93 4.00 3.85
CA ILE A 35 6.86 4.99 3.28
C ILE A 35 7.19 6.05 4.32
N ALA A 36 6.19 6.62 5.00
CA ALA A 36 6.43 7.63 6.03
C ALA A 36 7.29 7.08 7.16
N SER A 37 7.00 5.87 7.64
CA SER A 37 7.76 5.21 8.70
C SER A 37 9.23 5.01 8.30
N ALA A 38 9.48 4.43 7.13
CA ALA A 38 10.83 4.19 6.64
C ALA A 38 11.63 5.51 6.47
N ARG A 39 10.99 6.57 5.98
CA ARG A 39 11.60 7.91 5.86
C ARG A 39 11.93 8.56 7.20
N CYS A 40 11.29 8.14 8.28
CA CYS A 40 11.69 8.51 9.63
C CYS A 40 12.93 7.76 10.14
N GLY A 41 13.50 6.88 9.34
CA GLY A 41 14.73 6.16 9.66
C GLY A 41 14.54 4.92 10.53
N VAL A 42 13.31 4.44 10.70
CA VAL A 42 13.04 3.21 11.45
C VAL A 42 12.96 2.00 10.51
N LYS A 43 13.40 0.85 10.98
CA LYS A 43 13.33 -0.41 10.24
C LYS A 43 11.88 -0.79 10.02
N THR A 44 11.41 -0.68 8.77
CA THR A 44 10.01 -0.87 8.40
C THR A 44 9.83 -2.07 7.48
N THR A 45 8.87 -2.92 7.82
CA THR A 45 8.44 -4.06 6.99
C THR A 45 7.01 -3.83 6.53
N LEU A 46 6.77 -4.03 5.23
CA LEU A 46 5.44 -4.01 4.61
C LEU A 46 5.03 -5.43 4.22
N LEU A 47 4.01 -5.93 4.88
CA LEU A 47 3.48 -7.27 4.65
C LEU A 47 2.23 -7.19 3.79
N GLU A 48 2.22 -7.92 2.65
CA GLU A 48 1.10 -7.94 1.72
C GLU A 48 0.75 -9.39 1.32
N ARG A 49 -0.54 -9.71 1.33
CA ARG A 49 -1.04 -11.04 0.97
C ARG A 49 -1.03 -11.32 -0.53
N PHE A 50 -1.12 -10.29 -1.34
CA PHE A 50 -1.07 -10.41 -2.79
C PHE A 50 0.36 -10.33 -3.33
N GLY A 51 0.53 -10.59 -4.62
CA GLY A 51 1.81 -10.51 -5.33
C GLY A 51 2.14 -9.11 -5.84
N CYS A 52 1.40 -8.08 -5.46
CA CYS A 52 1.64 -6.70 -5.85
C CYS A 52 1.15 -5.74 -4.75
N PHE A 53 1.72 -4.54 -4.72
CA PHE A 53 1.27 -3.45 -3.87
C PHE A 53 0.15 -2.64 -4.55
N GLY A 54 -0.57 -1.81 -3.77
CA GLY A 54 -1.56 -0.86 -4.26
C GLY A 54 -3.00 -1.14 -3.83
N GLY A 55 -3.30 -2.36 -3.40
CA GLY A 55 -4.61 -2.73 -2.85
C GLY A 55 -5.77 -2.42 -3.79
N ASN A 56 -6.62 -1.45 -3.45
CA ASN A 56 -7.81 -1.12 -4.25
C ASN A 56 -7.47 -0.74 -5.70
N ILE A 57 -6.37 -0.06 -5.94
CA ILE A 57 -5.98 0.38 -7.28
C ILE A 57 -5.58 -0.82 -8.14
N THR A 58 -4.69 -1.67 -7.62
CA THR A 58 -4.01 -2.71 -8.38
C THR A 58 -4.70 -4.07 -8.35
N VAL A 59 -5.44 -4.38 -7.29
CA VAL A 59 -6.08 -5.69 -7.09
C VAL A 59 -7.58 -5.63 -7.38
N VAL A 60 -8.22 -4.51 -7.04
CA VAL A 60 -9.67 -4.34 -7.20
C VAL A 60 -10.03 -3.56 -8.46
N GLY A 61 -9.09 -2.77 -9.03
CA GLY A 61 -9.32 -1.98 -10.23
C GLY A 61 -10.09 -0.68 -9.96
N VAL A 62 -9.83 -0.04 -8.81
CA VAL A 62 -10.31 1.32 -8.54
C VAL A 62 -9.33 2.30 -9.17
N GLU A 63 -9.57 2.62 -10.43
CA GLU A 63 -8.64 3.30 -11.32
C GLU A 63 -8.79 4.82 -11.26
N GLY A 64 -8.62 5.42 -10.09
CA GLY A 64 -8.71 6.86 -9.97
C GLY A 64 -8.18 7.44 -8.66
N PHE A 65 -7.66 8.66 -8.76
CA PHE A 65 -7.42 9.53 -7.61
C PHE A 65 -8.57 10.52 -7.47
N ALA A 66 -9.45 10.31 -6.51
CA ALA A 66 -10.61 11.15 -6.28
C ALA A 66 -10.49 11.92 -4.96
N TRP A 67 -11.26 13.01 -4.86
CA TRP A 67 -11.61 13.71 -3.62
C TRP A 67 -10.51 14.49 -2.88
N TYR A 68 -9.32 14.66 -3.42
CA TYR A 68 -8.34 15.58 -2.83
C TYR A 68 -8.08 16.84 -3.67
N ARG A 69 -8.96 17.07 -4.64
CA ARG A 69 -9.02 18.34 -5.38
C ARG A 69 -10.36 19.01 -5.13
N HIS A 70 -10.30 20.31 -4.94
CA HIS A 70 -11.48 21.16 -4.87
C HIS A 70 -11.37 22.25 -5.93
N GLU A 71 -12.38 22.32 -6.81
CA GLU A 71 -12.40 23.23 -7.96
C GLU A 71 -11.09 23.18 -8.78
N LYS A 72 -10.27 24.22 -8.70
CA LYS A 72 -9.00 24.34 -9.42
C LYS A 72 -7.77 24.13 -8.49
N THR A 73 -8.01 23.82 -7.23
CA THR A 73 -6.95 23.66 -6.23
C THR A 73 -6.70 22.19 -5.90
N VAL A 74 -5.50 21.89 -5.44
CA VAL A 74 -5.14 20.61 -4.85
C VAL A 74 -4.89 20.85 -3.37
N GLU A 75 -5.76 20.35 -2.53
CA GLU A 75 -5.76 20.61 -1.09
C GLU A 75 -5.04 19.52 -0.29
N ALA A 76 -4.86 18.34 -0.88
CA ALA A 76 -4.09 17.26 -0.29
C ALA A 76 -2.62 17.31 -0.72
N GLY A 77 -1.74 16.91 0.17
CA GLY A 77 -0.29 16.85 -0.06
C GLY A 77 0.29 15.49 0.37
N GLY A 78 1.62 15.45 0.53
CA GLY A 78 2.36 14.31 1.04
C GLY A 78 2.41 13.13 0.09
N ILE A 79 2.54 11.93 0.65
CA ILE A 79 2.84 10.70 -0.10
C ILE A 79 1.77 10.37 -1.15
N GLY A 80 0.51 10.67 -0.91
CA GLY A 80 -0.55 10.47 -1.91
C GLY A 80 -0.30 11.27 -3.19
N ARG A 81 0.22 12.49 -3.07
CA ARG A 81 0.62 13.30 -4.23
C ARG A 81 1.85 12.76 -4.94
N GLU A 82 2.80 12.21 -4.19
CA GLU A 82 3.99 11.58 -4.79
C GLU A 82 3.61 10.38 -5.66
N PHE A 83 2.65 9.57 -5.22
CA PHE A 83 2.11 8.48 -6.03
C PHE A 83 1.48 9.01 -7.34
N GLU A 84 0.69 10.08 -7.27
CA GLU A 84 0.09 10.66 -8.45
C GLU A 84 1.13 11.24 -9.41
N GLU A 85 2.08 12.02 -8.91
CA GLU A 85 3.11 12.61 -9.77
C GLU A 85 3.99 11.54 -10.42
N LEU A 86 4.39 10.52 -9.66
CA LEU A 86 5.16 9.42 -10.23
C LEU A 86 4.34 8.59 -11.23
N ALA A 87 3.03 8.39 -10.98
CA ALA A 87 2.16 7.72 -11.94
C ALA A 87 2.05 8.50 -13.26
N LYS A 88 1.99 9.84 -13.22
CA LYS A 88 2.03 10.69 -14.42
C LYS A 88 3.36 10.56 -15.15
N GLU A 89 4.47 10.66 -14.44
CA GLU A 89 5.81 10.54 -15.01
C GLU A 89 6.03 9.19 -15.69
N MET A 90 5.50 8.13 -15.11
CA MET A 90 5.61 6.76 -15.65
C MET A 90 4.55 6.42 -16.70
N GLY A 91 3.63 7.35 -17.03
CA GLY A 91 2.56 7.12 -17.99
C GLY A 91 1.43 6.23 -17.49
N ALA A 92 1.35 6.01 -16.17
CA ALA A 92 0.32 5.21 -15.50
C ALA A 92 -0.87 6.05 -15.00
N ALA A 93 -0.90 7.34 -15.31
CA ALA A 93 -2.01 8.24 -14.99
C ALA A 93 -2.29 9.20 -16.15
N VAL A 94 -3.56 9.33 -16.51
CA VAL A 94 -4.04 10.26 -17.55
C VAL A 94 -5.12 11.18 -16.98
N PRO A 95 -5.23 12.44 -17.47
CA PRO A 95 -6.29 13.33 -17.01
C PRO A 95 -7.67 12.74 -17.30
N GLU A 96 -8.55 12.78 -16.32
CA GLU A 96 -9.94 12.42 -16.49
C GLU A 96 -10.69 13.51 -17.28
N SER A 97 -11.54 13.12 -18.23
CA SER A 97 -12.19 14.05 -19.12
C SER A 97 -13.28 14.93 -18.47
N GLN A 98 -13.82 14.51 -17.33
CA GLN A 98 -14.97 15.13 -16.68
C GLN A 98 -14.69 15.71 -15.30
N SER A 99 -13.45 15.59 -14.82
CA SER A 99 -13.06 16.12 -13.52
C SER A 99 -11.63 16.67 -13.53
N LEU A 100 -11.18 17.19 -12.40
CA LEU A 100 -9.78 17.57 -12.20
C LEU A 100 -8.92 16.40 -11.66
N SER A 101 -9.44 15.18 -11.76
CA SER A 101 -8.80 13.96 -11.29
C SER A 101 -7.97 13.29 -12.39
N TYR A 102 -7.42 12.15 -12.07
CA TYR A 102 -6.66 11.31 -12.98
C TYR A 102 -7.20 9.88 -12.95
N GLU A 103 -7.40 9.32 -14.13
CA GLU A 103 -7.57 7.88 -14.30
C GLU A 103 -6.21 7.19 -14.20
N LEU A 104 -6.19 6.03 -13.56
CA LEU A 104 -4.99 5.24 -13.34
C LEU A 104 -5.03 3.95 -14.16
N ASP A 105 -3.91 3.61 -14.77
CA ASP A 105 -3.66 2.26 -15.24
C ASP A 105 -3.23 1.37 -14.06
N SER A 106 -4.07 0.40 -13.70
CA SER A 106 -3.82 -0.52 -12.58
C SER A 106 -2.52 -1.30 -12.75
N GLU A 107 -2.16 -1.71 -13.96
CA GLU A 107 -0.92 -2.45 -14.21
C GLU A 107 0.30 -1.53 -14.12
N GLY A 108 0.22 -0.34 -14.70
CA GLY A 108 1.26 0.68 -14.57
C GLY A 108 1.45 1.13 -13.12
N PHE A 109 0.37 1.22 -12.34
CA PHE A 109 0.44 1.61 -10.94
C PHE A 109 1.13 0.57 -10.05
N LYS A 110 1.16 -0.71 -10.42
CA LYS A 110 1.99 -1.72 -9.71
C LYS A 110 3.46 -1.32 -9.74
N LEU A 111 3.96 -0.89 -10.90
CA LEU A 111 5.34 -0.44 -11.05
C LEU A 111 5.62 0.85 -10.27
N VAL A 112 4.65 1.77 -10.21
CA VAL A 112 4.73 2.99 -9.39
C VAL A 112 4.87 2.64 -7.92
N ALA A 113 4.03 1.73 -7.43
CA ALA A 113 4.05 1.29 -6.05
C ALA A 113 5.35 0.56 -5.70
N ASP A 114 5.80 -0.36 -6.56
CA ASP A 114 7.08 -1.06 -6.41
C ASP A 114 8.24 -0.07 -6.27
N LYS A 115 8.30 0.92 -7.17
CA LYS A 115 9.36 1.93 -7.16
C LYS A 115 9.38 2.72 -5.85
N LEU A 116 8.25 3.23 -5.39
CA LEU A 116 8.18 4.01 -4.15
C LEU A 116 8.51 3.17 -2.91
N VAL A 117 8.10 1.91 -2.87
CA VAL A 117 8.45 0.98 -1.79
C VAL A 117 9.95 0.73 -1.76
N MET A 118 10.55 0.42 -2.90
CA MET A 118 11.99 0.13 -2.99
C MET A 118 12.86 1.35 -2.69
N ASP A 119 12.50 2.50 -3.26
CA ASP A 119 13.23 3.75 -3.05
C ASP A 119 13.16 4.25 -1.58
N SER A 120 12.14 3.84 -0.85
CA SER A 120 11.98 4.20 0.56
C SER A 120 12.74 3.31 1.54
N GLY A 121 13.39 2.24 1.07
CA GLY A 121 14.15 1.32 1.93
C GLY A 121 13.28 0.42 2.81
N ILE A 122 12.03 0.22 2.45
CA ILE A 122 11.11 -0.70 3.12
C ILE A 122 11.54 -2.15 2.82
N HIS A 123 11.39 -3.04 3.81
CA HIS A 123 11.52 -4.47 3.58
C HIS A 123 10.17 -5.06 3.15
N PRO A 124 9.98 -5.41 1.87
CA PRO A 124 8.71 -5.92 1.38
C PRO A 124 8.57 -7.43 1.63
N MET A 125 7.37 -7.85 2.04
CA MET A 125 7.00 -9.25 2.17
C MET A 125 5.68 -9.51 1.44
N LEU A 126 5.74 -9.87 0.17
CA LEU A 126 4.59 -10.27 -0.64
C LEU A 126 4.18 -11.73 -0.35
N HIS A 127 2.94 -12.08 -0.71
CA HIS A 127 2.36 -13.41 -0.47
C HIS A 127 2.41 -13.84 1.01
N ARG A 128 2.24 -12.89 1.92
CA ARG A 128 2.22 -13.12 3.37
C ARG A 128 0.93 -12.58 3.98
N SER A 129 0.23 -13.44 4.68
CA SER A 129 -0.98 -13.06 5.41
C SER A 129 -0.69 -12.95 6.91
N PHE A 130 -1.28 -11.93 7.53
CA PHE A 130 -1.30 -11.82 8.98
C PHE A 130 -2.40 -12.73 9.52
N SER A 131 -2.07 -13.54 10.52
CA SER A 131 -3.04 -14.30 11.32
C SER A 131 -2.74 -14.08 12.78
N MET A 132 -3.77 -13.91 13.58
CA MET A 132 -3.62 -13.94 15.03
C MET A 132 -3.48 -15.38 15.50
N PRO A 133 -2.69 -15.63 16.54
CA PRO A 133 -2.59 -16.93 17.18
C PRO A 133 -3.90 -17.32 17.87
#